data_8f795284183581e08a76206daba754b8
#
_entry.id   8f795284183581e08a76206daba754b8
#
_cell.length_a   1.000
_cell.length_b   1.000
_cell.length_c   1.000
_cell.angle_alpha   90.00
_cell.angle_beta   90.00
_cell.angle_gamma   90.00
#
_symmetry.space_group_name_H-M   'P 1'
#
loop_
_entity.id
_entity.type
_entity.pdbx_description
1 polymer ?
#
loop_
_entity_poly.entity_id
_entity_poly.type
_entity_poly.pdbx_seq_one_letter_code
_entity_poly.pdbx_strand_id
1 'polypeptide(L)'
;MANVLVVDDSSTMREIVATFLGQNGFQVAVATDGRDGLMQLRADPGIRLVVSDVNMPNMDGLTMAEKIRTELGNTGVRIVMLTTEDNPQLRARGKAIGVTGWIVKPFRGEAVLGPFRKLCGM
;
A
#
# COMPACT_ATOMS: atom_id res chain seq x y z
N MET A 1 7.95 -7.83 13.33
CA MET A 1 6.71 -7.90 12.55
C MET A 1 6.32 -6.52 12.05
N ALA A 2 6.03 -6.40 10.76
CA ALA A 2 5.60 -5.12 10.19
C ALA A 2 4.10 -4.93 10.36
N ASN A 3 3.67 -3.67 10.46
CA ASN A 3 2.26 -3.33 10.40
C ASN A 3 1.88 -2.60 9.11
N VAL A 4 2.86 -2.08 8.37
CA VAL A 4 2.66 -1.42 7.08
C VAL A 4 3.58 -2.03 6.04
N LEU A 5 3.05 -2.25 4.84
CA LEU A 5 3.84 -2.65 3.67
C LEU A 5 3.80 -1.51 2.66
N VAL A 6 4.97 -1.02 2.26
CA VAL A 6 5.11 0.01 1.23
C VAL A 6 5.58 -0.65 -0.06
N VAL A 7 4.78 -0.54 -1.11
CA VAL A 7 5.04 -1.15 -2.42
C VAL A 7 5.22 -0.06 -3.46
N ASP A 8 6.42 0.06 -4.00
CA ASP A 8 6.72 1.05 -5.04
C ASP A 8 7.97 0.59 -5.79
N ASP A 9 7.96 0.66 -7.10
CA ASP A 9 9.12 0.29 -7.92
C ASP A 9 10.20 1.36 -7.90
N SER A 10 9.87 2.59 -7.50
CA SER A 10 10.83 3.66 -7.29
C SER A 10 11.51 3.48 -5.94
N SER A 11 12.82 3.20 -5.93
CA SER A 11 13.57 3.07 -4.68
C SER A 11 13.54 4.35 -3.87
N THR A 12 13.59 5.51 -4.55
CA THR A 12 13.54 6.82 -3.89
C THR A 12 12.21 7.02 -3.16
N MET A 13 11.10 6.77 -3.82
CA MET A 13 9.78 6.91 -3.20
C MET A 13 9.59 5.90 -2.07
N ARG A 14 10.01 4.66 -2.29
CA ARG A 14 9.92 3.62 -1.29
C ARG A 14 10.66 4.00 -0.02
N GLU A 15 11.88 4.53 -0.16
CA GLU A 15 12.68 4.99 0.97
C GLU A 15 12.05 6.20 1.67
N ILE A 16 11.56 7.17 0.92
CA ILE A 16 10.94 8.38 1.50
C ILE A 16 9.75 7.97 2.38
N VAL A 17 8.86 7.16 1.85
CA VAL A 17 7.66 6.75 2.58
C VAL A 17 8.01 5.86 3.76
N ALA A 18 8.85 4.85 3.55
CA ALA A 18 9.22 3.91 4.60
C ALA A 18 9.97 4.58 5.74
N THR A 19 10.91 5.47 5.42
CA THR A 19 11.69 6.20 6.43
C THR A 19 10.78 7.10 7.26
N PHE A 20 9.92 7.85 6.60
CA PHE A 20 9.01 8.76 7.30
C PHE A 20 8.08 7.98 8.25
N LEU A 21 7.47 6.91 7.77
CA LEU A 21 6.58 6.12 8.59
C LEU A 21 7.33 5.44 9.75
N GLY A 22 8.53 4.92 9.48
CA GLY A 22 9.35 4.32 10.51
C GLY A 22 9.72 5.29 11.63
N GLN A 23 10.00 6.54 11.28
CA GLN A 23 10.31 7.59 12.25
C GLN A 23 9.07 7.99 13.09
N ASN A 24 7.89 7.63 12.64
CA ASN A 24 6.64 7.98 13.30
C ASN A 24 5.92 6.78 13.94
N GLY A 25 6.66 5.74 14.26
CA GLY A 25 6.16 4.63 15.07
C GLY A 25 5.60 3.44 14.31
N PHE A 26 5.66 3.46 12.97
CA PHE A 26 5.25 2.31 12.15
C PHE A 26 6.41 1.34 11.99
N GLN A 27 6.09 0.06 11.95
CA GLN A 27 7.04 -0.98 11.57
C GLN A 27 6.78 -1.31 10.11
N VAL A 28 7.73 -0.96 9.25
CA VAL A 28 7.52 -0.94 7.81
C VAL A 28 8.27 -2.07 7.12
N ALA A 29 7.56 -2.84 6.30
CA ALA A 29 8.15 -3.71 5.30
C ALA A 29 8.05 -3.03 3.95
N VAL A 30 8.91 -3.40 3.01
CA VAL A 30 8.93 -2.80 1.67
C VAL A 30 8.88 -3.89 0.61
N ALA A 31 8.32 -3.55 -0.54
CA ALA A 31 8.27 -4.41 -1.70
C ALA A 31 8.49 -3.59 -2.97
N THR A 32 9.05 -4.21 -3.99
CA THR A 32 9.47 -3.54 -5.22
C THR A 32 8.39 -3.51 -6.30
N ASP A 33 7.43 -4.40 -6.23
CA ASP A 33 6.30 -4.48 -7.18
C ASP A 33 5.16 -5.30 -6.56
N GLY A 34 4.10 -5.53 -7.34
CA GLY A 34 2.94 -6.25 -6.85
C GLY A 34 3.21 -7.72 -6.51
N ARG A 35 4.10 -8.36 -7.23
CA ARG A 35 4.47 -9.77 -6.96
C ARG A 35 5.20 -9.88 -5.64
N ASP A 36 6.18 -9.01 -5.42
CA ASP A 36 6.91 -8.95 -4.17
C ASP A 36 5.97 -8.60 -3.01
N GLY A 37 5.02 -7.68 -3.25
CA GLY A 37 4.02 -7.33 -2.25
C GLY A 37 3.17 -8.52 -1.81
N LEU A 38 2.73 -9.35 -2.74
CA LEU A 38 1.99 -10.57 -2.40
C LEU A 38 2.82 -11.55 -1.57
N MET A 39 4.12 -11.70 -1.93
CA MET A 39 5.04 -12.55 -1.17
C MET A 39 5.21 -12.06 0.26
N GLN A 40 5.38 -10.75 0.44
CA GLN A 40 5.55 -10.14 1.76
C GLN A 40 4.30 -10.34 2.63
N LEU A 41 3.11 -10.15 2.07
CA LEU A 41 1.86 -10.35 2.80
C LEU A 41 1.64 -11.80 3.18
N ARG A 42 2.03 -12.72 2.30
CA ARG A 42 1.92 -14.15 2.58
C ARG A 42 2.86 -14.56 3.71
N ALA A 43 4.05 -13.96 3.76
CA ALA A 43 5.04 -14.24 4.78
C ALA A 43 4.73 -13.55 6.12
N ASP A 44 4.04 -12.41 6.10
CA ASP A 44 3.73 -11.62 7.30
C ASP A 44 2.25 -11.25 7.31
N PRO A 45 1.38 -12.14 7.81
CA PRO A 45 -0.05 -11.86 7.87
C PRO A 45 -0.44 -10.81 8.92
N GLY A 46 0.51 -10.34 9.71
CA GLY A 46 0.29 -9.26 10.66
C GLY A 46 0.23 -7.87 10.06
N ILE A 47 0.59 -7.73 8.79
CA ILE A 47 0.51 -6.44 8.09
C ILE A 47 -0.96 -6.00 8.02
N ARG A 48 -1.22 -4.75 8.43
CA ARG A 48 -2.57 -4.20 8.49
C ARG A 48 -2.87 -3.17 7.42
N LEU A 49 -1.83 -2.58 6.83
CA LEU A 49 -1.96 -1.53 5.82
C LEU A 49 -0.96 -1.76 4.70
N VAL A 50 -1.43 -1.66 3.47
CA VAL A 50 -0.59 -1.66 2.27
C VAL A 50 -0.69 -0.27 1.64
N VAL A 51 0.45 0.36 1.41
CA VAL A 51 0.55 1.63 0.68
C VAL A 51 1.27 1.33 -0.63
N SER A 52 0.59 1.44 -1.76
CA SER A 52 1.11 0.98 -3.04
C SER A 52 0.94 1.99 -4.15
N ASP A 53 1.92 2.09 -5.03
CA ASP A 53 1.74 2.73 -6.33
C ASP A 53 0.84 1.84 -7.20
N VAL A 54 0.22 2.44 -8.21
CA VAL A 54 -0.57 1.73 -9.23
C VAL A 54 0.33 1.17 -10.30
N ASN A 55 1.16 2.02 -10.91
CA ASN A 55 2.00 1.61 -12.06
C ASN A 55 3.33 1.04 -11.59
N MET A 56 3.49 -0.27 -11.77
CA MET A 56 4.70 -0.99 -11.43
C MET A 56 4.93 -2.11 -12.45
N PRO A 57 6.19 -2.51 -12.69
CA PRO A 57 6.46 -3.64 -13.57
C PRO A 57 6.00 -4.96 -12.92
N ASN A 58 5.91 -6.00 -13.71
CA ASN A 58 5.55 -7.36 -13.33
C ASN A 58 4.10 -7.51 -12.86
N MET A 59 3.67 -6.68 -11.94
CA MET A 59 2.29 -6.65 -11.46
C MET A 59 1.98 -5.26 -10.91
N ASP A 60 0.95 -4.61 -11.43
CA ASP A 60 0.53 -3.29 -10.96
C ASP A 60 -0.19 -3.38 -9.60
N GLY A 61 -0.36 -2.22 -8.96
CA GLY A 61 -0.93 -2.14 -7.61
C GLY A 61 -2.39 -2.55 -7.53
N LEU A 62 -3.19 -2.29 -8.55
CA LEU A 62 -4.60 -2.69 -8.56
C LEU A 62 -4.76 -4.20 -8.76
N THR A 63 -3.95 -4.79 -9.63
CA THR A 63 -3.92 -6.24 -9.80
C THR A 63 -3.46 -6.91 -8.51
N MET A 64 -2.43 -6.36 -7.85
CA MET A 64 -2.00 -6.85 -6.54
C MET A 64 -3.14 -6.79 -5.53
N ALA A 65 -3.84 -5.65 -5.45
CA ALA A 65 -4.96 -5.49 -4.52
C ALA A 65 -6.06 -6.52 -4.77
N GLU A 66 -6.39 -6.77 -6.02
CA GLU A 66 -7.37 -7.79 -6.39
C GLU A 66 -6.92 -9.18 -5.92
N LYS A 67 -5.65 -9.53 -6.14
CA LYS A 67 -5.11 -10.81 -5.72
C LYS A 67 -5.00 -10.94 -4.20
N ILE A 68 -4.76 -9.86 -3.50
CA ILE A 68 -4.81 -9.86 -2.03
C ILE A 68 -6.19 -10.31 -1.56
N ARG A 69 -7.25 -9.77 -2.17
CA ARG A 69 -8.61 -10.10 -1.79
C ARG A 69 -9.03 -11.51 -2.20
N THR A 70 -8.65 -11.94 -3.40
CA THR A 70 -9.10 -13.22 -3.99
C THR A 70 -8.14 -14.36 -3.69
N GLU A 71 -6.88 -14.27 -4.10
CA GLU A 71 -5.93 -15.38 -3.97
C GLU A 71 -5.44 -15.58 -2.54
N LEU A 72 -5.15 -14.49 -1.83
CA LEU A 72 -4.75 -14.58 -0.43
C LEU A 72 -5.96 -14.67 0.51
N GLY A 73 -7.15 -14.35 0.03
CA GLY A 73 -8.34 -14.31 0.85
C GLY A 73 -8.27 -13.28 1.98
N ASN A 74 -7.39 -12.30 1.87
CA ASN A 74 -7.19 -11.30 2.91
C ASN A 74 -8.11 -10.11 2.65
N THR A 75 -9.24 -10.08 3.34
CA THR A 75 -10.22 -9.00 3.25
C THR A 75 -10.06 -7.96 4.35
N GLY A 76 -9.21 -8.22 5.34
CA GLY A 76 -9.02 -7.34 6.49
C GLY A 76 -7.93 -6.29 6.30
N VAL A 77 -6.91 -6.56 5.47
CA VAL A 77 -5.84 -5.58 5.27
C VAL A 77 -6.39 -4.36 4.53
N ARG A 78 -6.02 -3.17 5.02
CA ARG A 78 -6.40 -1.91 4.36
C ARG A 78 -5.41 -1.63 3.25
N ILE A 79 -5.91 -1.09 2.13
CA ILE A 79 -5.07 -0.78 0.97
C ILE A 79 -5.29 0.67 0.58
N VAL A 80 -4.19 1.40 0.48
CA VAL A 80 -4.18 2.80 0.05
C VAL A 80 -3.27 2.91 -1.16
N MET A 81 -3.75 3.54 -2.23
CA MET A 81 -2.91 3.85 -3.37
C MET A 81 -2.22 5.20 -3.16
N LEU A 82 -0.93 5.23 -3.43
CA LEU A 82 -0.12 6.45 -3.43
C LEU A 82 0.55 6.52 -4.80
N THR A 83 0.01 7.35 -5.69
CA THR A 83 0.32 7.27 -7.11
C THR A 83 0.17 8.62 -7.79
N THR A 84 0.79 8.77 -8.96
CA THR A 84 0.56 9.93 -9.84
C THR A 84 -0.73 9.79 -10.66
N GLU A 85 -1.32 8.59 -10.67
CA GLU A 85 -2.56 8.33 -11.40
C GLU A 85 -3.76 8.93 -10.69
N ASP A 86 -4.55 9.71 -11.42
CA ASP A 86 -5.79 10.30 -10.89
C ASP A 86 -6.91 10.14 -11.92
N ASN A 87 -7.12 8.90 -12.32
CA ASN A 87 -8.10 8.53 -13.33
C ASN A 87 -9.35 7.99 -12.64
N PRO A 88 -10.55 8.54 -12.93
CA PRO A 88 -11.78 8.09 -12.29
C PRO A 88 -12.08 6.60 -12.50
N GLN A 89 -11.70 6.05 -13.64
CA GLN A 89 -11.92 4.62 -13.94
C GLN A 89 -11.03 3.74 -13.06
N LEU A 90 -9.78 4.13 -12.87
CA LEU A 90 -8.86 3.41 -11.98
C LEU A 90 -9.30 3.51 -10.52
N ARG A 91 -9.76 4.68 -10.11
CA ARG A 91 -10.30 4.87 -8.75
C ARG A 91 -11.54 4.01 -8.53
N ALA A 92 -12.42 3.94 -9.51
CA ALA A 92 -13.62 3.11 -9.44
C ALA A 92 -13.27 1.63 -9.32
N ARG A 93 -12.28 1.18 -10.10
CA ARG A 93 -11.76 -0.19 -10.01
C ARG A 93 -11.21 -0.48 -8.62
N GLY A 94 -10.43 0.46 -8.07
CA GLY A 94 -9.89 0.33 -6.72
C GLY A 94 -10.96 0.21 -5.67
N LYS A 95 -11.99 1.05 -5.76
CA LYS A 95 -13.11 1.02 -4.83
C LYS A 95 -13.85 -0.32 -4.88
N ALA A 96 -14.05 -0.87 -6.07
CA ALA A 96 -14.71 -2.16 -6.24
C ALA A 96 -13.91 -3.32 -5.61
N ILE A 97 -12.57 -3.21 -5.59
CA ILE A 97 -11.68 -4.20 -4.98
C ILE A 97 -11.59 -4.02 -3.46
N GLY A 98 -12.04 -2.89 -2.94
CA GLY A 98 -11.94 -2.58 -1.52
C GLY A 98 -10.72 -1.76 -1.15
N VAL A 99 -10.18 -0.98 -2.08
CA VAL A 99 -9.14 0.00 -1.78
C VAL A 99 -9.75 1.10 -0.93
N THR A 100 -9.12 1.39 0.21
CA THR A 100 -9.67 2.28 1.22
C THR A 100 -9.37 3.75 0.94
N GLY A 101 -8.24 4.05 0.32
CA GLY A 101 -7.83 5.42 0.06
C GLY A 101 -7.04 5.56 -1.23
N TRP A 102 -7.05 6.76 -1.77
CA TRP A 102 -6.33 7.10 -2.99
C TRP A 102 -5.65 8.44 -2.80
N ILE A 103 -4.33 8.44 -2.80
CA ILE A 103 -3.52 9.64 -2.58
C ILE A 103 -2.72 9.92 -3.83
N VAL A 104 -2.88 11.13 -4.38
CA VAL A 104 -2.11 11.56 -5.53
C VAL A 104 -0.78 12.14 -5.05
N LYS A 105 0.33 11.66 -5.61
CA LYS A 105 1.66 12.18 -5.29
C LYS A 105 1.72 13.68 -5.58
N PRO A 106 2.47 14.47 -4.82
CA PRO A 106 3.55 14.09 -3.92
C PRO A 106 3.07 13.59 -2.56
N PHE A 107 3.91 12.77 -1.91
CA PHE A 107 3.65 12.24 -0.57
C PHE A 107 3.79 13.37 0.46
N ARG A 108 2.73 13.59 1.22
CA ARG A 108 2.70 14.58 2.31
C ARG A 108 2.53 13.84 3.62
N GLY A 109 3.67 13.48 4.23
CA GLY A 109 3.69 12.57 5.38
C GLY A 109 2.81 13.01 6.53
N GLU A 110 2.87 14.28 6.91
CA GLU A 110 2.07 14.78 8.05
C GLU A 110 0.58 14.61 7.83
N ALA A 111 0.13 14.73 6.58
CA ALA A 111 -1.29 14.61 6.26
C ALA A 111 -1.80 13.17 6.38
N VAL A 112 -0.91 12.17 6.27
CA VAL A 112 -1.34 10.76 6.29
C VAL A 112 -1.18 10.08 7.65
N LEU A 113 -0.44 10.67 8.58
CA LEU A 113 -0.14 10.01 9.87
C LEU A 113 -1.40 9.62 10.64
N GLY A 114 -2.31 10.56 10.82
CA GLY A 114 -3.56 10.29 11.52
C GLY A 114 -4.38 9.19 10.85
N PRO A 115 -4.71 9.34 9.55
CA PRO A 115 -5.44 8.32 8.81
C PRO A 115 -4.76 6.95 8.83
N PHE A 116 -3.43 6.91 8.63
CA PHE A 116 -2.70 5.64 8.58
C PHE A 116 -2.68 4.95 9.94
N ARG A 117 -2.49 5.69 11.03
CA ARG A 117 -2.57 5.13 12.37
C ARG A 117 -3.93 4.50 12.63
N LYS A 118 -4.98 5.19 12.23
CA LYS A 118 -6.34 4.70 12.38
C LYS A 118 -6.55 3.40 11.60
N LEU A 119 -6.08 3.34 10.35
CA LEU A 119 -6.19 2.14 9.52
C LEU A 119 -5.40 0.97 10.09
N CYS A 120 -4.30 1.22 10.77
CA CYS A 120 -3.48 0.20 11.42
C CYS A 120 -3.98 -0.20 12.80
N GLY A 121 -5.00 0.47 13.32
CA GLY A 121 -5.49 0.21 14.68
C GLY A 121 -4.57 0.72 15.77
N MET A 122 -3.88 1.79 15.47
CA MET A 122 -2.91 2.40 16.40
C MET A 122 -3.53 3.54 17.17
#